data_dcf48566245fa0cc4003a5edc942ec0a
#
_entry.id   dcf48566245fa0cc4003a5edc942ec0a
#
_cell.length_a   1.000
_cell.length_b   1.000
_cell.length_c   1.000
_cell.angle_alpha   90.00
_cell.angle_beta   90.00
_cell.angle_gamma   90.00
#
_symmetry.space_group_name_H-M   'P 1'
#
loop_
_entity.id
_entity.type
_entity.pdbx_description
1 polymer ?
#
loop_
_entity_poly.entity_id
_entity_poly.type
_entity_poly.pdbx_seq_one_letter_code
_entity_poly.pdbx_strand_id
1 'polypeptide(L)'
;MKKKLLCILLIVLFVTPLLYSCKDETQNESTDGSGNADLERIIGLPAKNFGGQELSILTVNEKRGNIYYNYEIASTEPTGDVINEAVYTRTQKIKDDYGIVLDVTYTDNPTTDIKNTILSGDNSYQLICDGIYYLAELGIEGNLRDLNKISTLNLEHPWW
;
A
#
# COMPACT_ATOMS: atom_id res chain seq x y z
N MET A 1 -5.88 -33.94 -59.64
CA MET A 1 -6.72 -32.93 -58.95
C MET A 1 -7.18 -33.40 -57.58
N LYS A 2 -7.63 -34.62 -57.35
CA LYS A 2 -8.17 -35.13 -56.07
C LYS A 2 -7.15 -35.09 -54.89
N LYS A 3 -5.85 -35.37 -55.13
CA LYS A 3 -4.81 -35.35 -54.07
C LYS A 3 -4.51 -33.94 -53.55
N LYS A 4 -4.54 -32.92 -54.40
CA LYS A 4 -4.34 -31.51 -53.99
C LYS A 4 -5.52 -30.96 -53.17
N LEU A 5 -6.74 -31.39 -53.50
CA LEU A 5 -7.94 -31.03 -52.79
C LEU A 5 -7.97 -31.66 -51.38
N LEU A 6 -7.48 -32.90 -51.23
CA LEU A 6 -7.39 -33.59 -49.95
C LEU A 6 -6.38 -32.93 -48.99
N CYS A 7 -5.24 -32.45 -49.50
CA CYS A 7 -4.25 -31.72 -48.71
C CYS A 7 -4.78 -30.36 -48.21
N ILE A 8 -5.53 -29.63 -49.01
CA ILE A 8 -6.15 -28.36 -48.61
C ILE A 8 -7.22 -28.60 -47.55
N LEU A 9 -8.01 -29.67 -47.68
CA LEU A 9 -9.02 -30.03 -46.68
C LEU A 9 -8.39 -30.41 -45.33
N LEU A 10 -7.26 -31.12 -45.30
CA LEU A 10 -6.50 -31.47 -44.11
C LEU A 10 -5.88 -30.25 -43.43
N ILE A 11 -5.38 -29.25 -44.17
CA ILE A 11 -4.82 -28.03 -43.62
C ILE A 11 -5.91 -27.19 -42.97
N VAL A 12 -7.10 -27.10 -43.55
CA VAL A 12 -8.23 -26.38 -42.96
C VAL A 12 -8.72 -27.02 -41.67
N LEU A 13 -8.65 -28.36 -41.54
CA LEU A 13 -9.06 -29.09 -40.37
C LEU A 13 -8.11 -28.89 -39.15
N PHE A 14 -6.81 -28.59 -39.43
CA PHE A 14 -5.81 -28.34 -38.37
C PHE A 14 -5.71 -26.88 -37.93
N VAL A 15 -6.20 -25.92 -38.72
CA VAL A 15 -6.13 -24.49 -38.41
C VAL A 15 -7.34 -24.02 -37.59
N THR A 16 -8.47 -24.70 -37.68
CA THR A 16 -9.70 -24.32 -36.99
C THR A 16 -9.67 -24.42 -35.45
N PRO A 17 -8.92 -25.35 -34.79
CA PRO A 17 -8.85 -25.36 -33.33
C PRO A 17 -7.94 -24.27 -32.73
N LEU A 18 -7.10 -23.59 -33.53
CA LEU A 18 -6.22 -22.54 -33.03
C LEU A 18 -6.92 -21.17 -32.84
N LEU A 19 -8.14 -21.02 -33.35
CA LEU A 19 -8.90 -19.77 -33.22
C LEU A 19 -9.93 -19.80 -32.06
N TYR A 20 -10.01 -20.91 -31.31
CA TYR A 20 -10.95 -21.03 -30.18
C TYR A 20 -10.29 -20.99 -28.80
N SER A 21 -9.00 -20.69 -28.71
CA SER A 21 -8.31 -20.57 -27.45
C SER A 21 -7.82 -19.14 -27.28
N CYS A 22 -8.69 -18.27 -26.88
CA CYS A 22 -8.50 -17.10 -26.04
C CYS A 22 -9.85 -16.39 -25.98
N LYS A 23 -10.71 -16.89 -25.13
CA LYS A 23 -11.69 -16.02 -24.49
C LYS A 23 -10.93 -15.45 -23.31
N ASP A 24 -10.20 -14.38 -23.55
CA ASP A 24 -9.79 -13.48 -22.51
C ASP A 24 -11.09 -13.03 -21.83
N GLU A 25 -11.32 -13.54 -20.63
CA GLU A 25 -12.06 -12.78 -19.65
C GLU A 25 -11.23 -11.52 -19.45
N THR A 26 -11.54 -10.52 -20.22
CA THR A 26 -11.21 -9.14 -19.91
C THR A 26 -11.91 -8.91 -18.56
N GLN A 27 -11.18 -9.13 -17.48
CA GLN A 27 -11.46 -8.38 -16.28
C GLN A 27 -11.35 -6.93 -16.73
N ASN A 28 -12.48 -6.30 -16.93
CA ASN A 28 -12.60 -4.88 -16.90
C ASN A 28 -12.11 -4.47 -15.50
N GLU A 29 -10.81 -4.24 -15.37
CA GLU A 29 -10.35 -3.24 -14.43
C GLU A 29 -10.94 -1.92 -14.93
N SER A 30 -12.16 -1.68 -14.52
CA SER A 30 -12.68 -0.34 -14.44
C SER A 30 -11.82 0.37 -13.41
N THR A 31 -10.78 1.05 -13.89
CA THR A 31 -10.16 2.19 -13.24
C THR A 31 -11.21 3.29 -13.17
N ASP A 32 -12.21 3.05 -12.38
CA ASP A 32 -13.19 4.05 -12.01
C ASP A 32 -13.05 4.28 -10.51
N GLY A 33 -13.18 5.52 -10.06
CA GLY A 33 -12.97 6.01 -8.71
C GLY A 33 -13.73 5.30 -7.57
N SER A 34 -13.78 3.98 -7.62
CA SER A 34 -14.47 3.07 -6.71
C SER A 34 -13.68 2.81 -5.42
N GLY A 35 -12.40 3.16 -5.35
CA GLY A 35 -11.58 2.82 -4.18
C GLY A 35 -12.13 3.40 -2.88
N ASN A 36 -12.61 4.63 -2.92
CA ASN A 36 -13.19 5.27 -1.73
C ASN A 36 -14.53 4.65 -1.30
N ALA A 37 -15.39 4.30 -2.27
CA ALA A 37 -16.68 3.69 -1.96
C ALA A 37 -16.56 2.30 -1.36
N ASP A 38 -15.54 1.53 -1.79
CA ASP A 38 -15.28 0.20 -1.23
C ASP A 38 -14.68 0.30 0.18
N LEU A 39 -13.79 1.25 0.43
CA LEU A 39 -13.25 1.48 1.77
C LEU A 39 -14.32 2.04 2.73
N GLU A 40 -15.15 2.95 2.29
CA GLU A 40 -16.28 3.44 3.08
C GLU A 40 -17.21 2.28 3.46
N ARG A 41 -17.49 1.37 2.54
CA ARG A 41 -18.30 0.18 2.79
C ARG A 41 -17.64 -0.81 3.76
N ILE A 42 -16.30 -0.99 3.67
CA ILE A 42 -15.56 -1.96 4.48
C ILE A 42 -15.27 -1.40 5.87
N ILE A 43 -14.81 -0.16 5.97
CA ILE A 43 -14.34 0.45 7.22
C ILE A 43 -15.27 1.52 7.77
N GLY A 44 -16.36 1.85 7.06
CA GLY A 44 -17.36 2.83 7.49
C GLY A 44 -16.84 4.27 7.59
N LEU A 45 -15.72 4.59 6.95
CA LEU A 45 -15.18 5.95 6.92
C LEU A 45 -15.73 6.72 5.73
N PRO A 46 -16.24 7.94 5.96
CA PRO A 46 -16.70 8.77 4.86
C PRO A 46 -15.54 9.18 3.95
N ALA A 47 -15.79 9.25 2.67
CA ALA A 47 -14.84 9.79 1.71
C ALA A 47 -14.49 11.23 2.10
N LYS A 48 -13.21 11.52 2.29
CA LYS A 48 -12.72 12.84 2.65
C LYS A 48 -11.43 13.14 1.91
N ASN A 49 -11.39 14.30 1.25
CA ASN A 49 -10.16 14.81 0.65
C ASN A 49 -9.51 15.80 1.61
N PHE A 50 -8.24 15.58 1.91
CA PHE A 50 -7.44 16.38 2.83
C PHE A 50 -6.65 17.49 2.12
N GLY A 51 -6.85 17.70 0.81
CA GLY A 51 -6.35 18.85 0.08
C GLY A 51 -4.82 18.93 -0.07
N GLY A 52 -4.14 17.80 -0.12
CA GLY A 52 -2.67 17.74 -0.21
C GLY A 52 -1.97 17.85 1.14
N GLN A 53 -2.69 17.65 2.24
CA GLN A 53 -2.11 17.69 3.59
C GLN A 53 -1.04 16.59 3.75
N GLU A 54 0.08 16.95 4.36
CA GLU A 54 1.15 16.01 4.67
C GLU A 54 0.84 15.23 5.95
N LEU A 55 1.13 13.93 5.92
CA LEU A 55 1.19 13.06 7.08
C LEU A 55 2.66 12.69 7.30
N SER A 56 3.27 13.29 8.31
CA SER A 56 4.69 13.07 8.62
C SER A 56 4.86 11.83 9.48
N ILE A 57 5.67 10.90 8.96
CA ILE A 57 5.90 9.57 9.53
C ILE A 57 7.38 9.43 9.84
N LEU A 58 7.71 9.08 11.09
CA LEU A 58 9.06 8.74 11.49
C LEU A 58 9.23 7.22 11.48
N THR A 59 10.25 6.72 10.79
CA THR A 59 10.51 5.28 10.71
C THR A 59 11.99 4.96 10.72
N VAL A 60 12.30 3.67 10.90
CA VAL A 60 13.66 3.17 10.90
C VAL A 60 14.25 3.15 9.49
N ASN A 61 15.55 3.42 9.38
CA ASN A 61 16.31 3.26 8.15
C ASN A 61 16.19 1.82 7.60
N GLU A 62 16.36 1.68 6.29
CA GLU A 62 16.33 0.41 5.56
C GLU A 62 17.12 -0.70 6.27
N LYS A 63 18.23 -0.34 6.92
CA LYS A 63 19.07 -1.28 7.64
C LYS A 63 19.40 -0.76 9.04
N ARG A 64 19.01 -1.53 10.06
CA ARG A 64 19.44 -1.34 11.43
C ARG A 64 20.25 -2.56 11.89
N GLY A 65 21.56 -2.40 12.05
CA GLY A 65 22.45 -3.53 12.35
C GLY A 65 22.46 -4.58 11.24
N ASN A 66 22.00 -5.78 11.56
CA ASN A 66 21.89 -6.89 10.60
C ASN A 66 20.45 -7.14 10.12
N ILE A 67 19.50 -6.28 10.50
CA ILE A 67 18.09 -6.39 10.12
C ILE A 67 17.82 -5.39 9.01
N TYR A 68 17.18 -5.85 7.95
CA TYR A 68 16.72 -5.03 6.86
C TYR A 68 15.23 -4.73 7.05
N TYR A 69 14.88 -3.45 6.96
CA TYR A 69 13.52 -2.95 6.96
C TYR A 69 13.24 -2.45 5.57
N ASN A 70 12.34 -3.10 4.87
CA ASN A 70 12.03 -2.73 3.50
C ASN A 70 11.17 -1.46 3.46
N TYR A 71 11.05 -0.86 2.29
CA TYR A 71 10.27 0.35 1.98
C TYR A 71 8.76 0.13 2.11
N GLU A 72 8.33 -0.43 3.24
CA GLU A 72 6.95 -0.85 3.44
C GLU A 72 6.02 0.32 3.75
N ILE A 73 6.54 1.47 4.15
CA ILE A 73 5.74 2.63 4.55
C ILE A 73 5.28 3.41 3.33
N ALA A 74 6.20 3.91 2.54
CA ALA A 74 5.90 4.65 1.32
C ALA A 74 7.04 4.51 0.30
N SER A 75 6.71 4.67 -0.98
CA SER A 75 7.67 4.81 -2.06
C SER A 75 7.28 5.98 -2.94
N THR A 76 8.27 6.79 -3.33
CA THR A 76 8.09 7.96 -4.20
C THR A 76 8.38 7.64 -5.66
N GLU A 77 9.09 6.54 -5.92
CA GLU A 77 9.54 6.17 -7.27
C GLU A 77 9.38 4.66 -7.50
N PRO A 78 8.92 4.26 -8.69
CA PRO A 78 8.92 2.86 -9.10
C PRO A 78 10.36 2.42 -9.41
N THR A 79 10.78 1.25 -8.90
CA THR A 79 12.13 0.73 -9.10
C THR A 79 12.20 -0.52 -9.96
N GLY A 80 11.04 -1.09 -10.36
CA GLY A 80 10.95 -2.38 -11.03
C GLY A 80 11.00 -3.59 -10.10
N ASP A 81 11.19 -3.37 -8.80
CA ASP A 81 11.04 -4.41 -7.78
C ASP A 81 9.56 -4.58 -7.44
N VAL A 82 9.08 -5.83 -7.35
CA VAL A 82 7.65 -6.15 -7.16
C VAL A 82 7.09 -5.54 -5.87
N ILE A 83 7.85 -5.56 -4.79
CA ILE A 83 7.41 -5.01 -3.50
C ILE A 83 7.36 -3.49 -3.58
N ASN A 84 8.42 -2.86 -4.11
CA ASN A 84 8.48 -1.42 -4.28
C ASN A 84 7.34 -0.90 -5.17
N GLU A 85 7.04 -1.58 -6.28
CA GLU A 85 5.92 -1.22 -7.18
C GLU A 85 4.57 -1.27 -6.44
N ALA A 86 4.34 -2.29 -5.62
CA ALA A 86 3.12 -2.40 -4.82
C ALA A 86 3.02 -1.27 -3.78
N VAL A 87 4.12 -0.95 -3.09
CA VAL A 87 4.19 0.15 -2.13
C VAL A 87 3.99 1.50 -2.82
N TYR A 88 4.62 1.72 -3.98
CA TYR A 88 4.44 2.91 -4.79
C TYR A 88 2.98 3.09 -5.20
N THR A 89 2.36 2.04 -5.77
CA THR A 89 0.96 2.06 -6.17
C THR A 89 0.03 2.39 -4.99
N ARG A 90 0.26 1.79 -3.83
CA ARG A 90 -0.48 2.11 -2.60
C ARG A 90 -0.29 3.57 -2.18
N THR A 91 0.93 4.09 -2.25
CA THR A 91 1.25 5.48 -1.89
C THR A 91 0.52 6.46 -2.80
N GLN A 92 0.54 6.22 -4.12
CA GLN A 92 -0.21 7.03 -5.08
C GLN A 92 -1.72 6.94 -4.83
N LYS A 93 -2.24 5.76 -4.55
CA LYS A 93 -3.66 5.59 -4.26
C LYS A 93 -4.11 6.37 -3.02
N ILE A 94 -3.32 6.42 -1.96
CA ILE A 94 -3.61 7.25 -0.78
C ILE A 94 -3.66 8.74 -1.16
N LYS A 95 -2.73 9.19 -1.99
CA LYS A 95 -2.69 10.57 -2.46
C LYS A 95 -3.91 10.90 -3.32
N ASP A 96 -4.27 10.03 -4.25
CA ASP A 96 -5.38 10.27 -5.19
C ASP A 96 -6.74 10.18 -4.48
N ASP A 97 -6.94 9.17 -3.65
CA ASP A 97 -8.21 8.93 -2.97
C ASP A 97 -8.49 9.91 -1.84
N TYR A 98 -7.45 10.28 -1.07
CA TYR A 98 -7.62 11.09 0.14
C TYR A 98 -6.96 12.47 0.05
N GLY A 99 -6.16 12.74 -0.96
CA GLY A 99 -5.37 13.98 -1.03
C GLY A 99 -4.38 14.09 0.12
N ILE A 100 -3.82 12.96 0.59
CA ILE A 100 -2.79 12.93 1.63
C ILE A 100 -1.45 12.64 0.98
N VAL A 101 -0.43 13.41 1.35
CA VAL A 101 0.97 13.17 0.98
C VAL A 101 1.66 12.51 2.18
N LEU A 102 2.25 11.32 1.96
CA LEU A 102 3.05 10.67 2.99
C LEU A 102 4.47 11.25 2.96
N ASP A 103 4.84 11.94 4.03
CA ASP A 103 6.19 12.46 4.26
C ASP A 103 6.91 11.55 5.26
N VAL A 104 7.88 10.77 4.76
CA VAL A 104 8.53 9.71 5.55
C VAL A 104 9.98 10.09 5.85
N THR A 105 10.27 10.28 7.12
CA THR A 105 11.63 10.49 7.63
C THR A 105 12.22 9.19 8.15
N TYR A 106 13.38 8.84 7.64
CA TYR A 106 14.12 7.64 8.02
C TYR A 106 15.25 7.98 8.98
N THR A 107 15.37 7.22 10.06
CA THR A 107 16.43 7.40 11.07
C THR A 107 16.89 6.06 11.64
N ASP A 108 18.08 6.03 12.24
CA ASP A 108 18.60 4.83 12.88
C ASP A 108 17.91 4.51 14.21
N ASN A 109 17.37 5.52 14.90
CA ASN A 109 16.77 5.40 16.22
C ASN A 109 15.46 6.17 16.36
N PRO A 110 14.38 5.76 15.67
CA PRO A 110 13.10 6.47 15.70
C PRO A 110 12.56 6.70 17.11
N THR A 111 12.73 5.72 18.00
CA THR A 111 12.26 5.79 19.40
C THR A 111 12.95 6.90 20.17
N THR A 112 14.27 7.08 20.00
CA THR A 112 15.02 8.16 20.64
C THR A 112 14.63 9.51 20.05
N ASP A 113 14.51 9.59 18.74
CA ASP A 113 14.21 10.84 18.04
C ASP A 113 12.80 11.34 18.39
N ILE A 114 11.80 10.44 18.44
CA ILE A 114 10.45 10.83 18.85
C ILE A 114 10.39 11.28 20.33
N LYS A 115 11.16 10.64 21.22
CA LYS A 115 11.25 11.12 22.63
C LYS A 115 11.78 12.54 22.70
N ASN A 116 12.84 12.86 21.96
CA ASN A 116 13.40 14.20 21.91
C ASN A 116 12.40 15.21 21.33
N THR A 117 11.67 14.84 20.29
CA THR A 117 10.61 15.64 19.67
C THR A 117 9.51 15.95 20.69
N ILE A 118 9.04 14.95 21.41
CA ILE A 118 8.00 15.10 22.46
C ILE A 118 8.52 16.01 23.59
N LEU A 119 9.74 15.80 24.07
CA LEU A 119 10.33 16.60 25.16
C LEU A 119 10.53 18.06 24.77
N SER A 120 10.79 18.35 23.51
CA SER A 120 10.89 19.73 23.00
C SER A 120 9.54 20.39 22.73
N GLY A 121 8.44 19.64 22.88
CA GLY A 121 7.09 20.13 22.56
C GLY A 121 6.85 20.28 21.04
N ASP A 122 7.69 19.66 20.23
CA ASP A 122 7.55 19.64 18.78
C ASP A 122 6.54 18.56 18.35
N ASN A 123 5.71 18.87 17.38
CA ASN A 123 4.69 18.00 16.83
C ASN A 123 4.97 17.67 15.34
N SER A 124 6.23 17.56 14.97
CA SER A 124 6.64 17.33 13.57
C SER A 124 6.13 16.01 13.02
N TYR A 125 5.96 14.99 13.85
CA TYR A 125 5.52 13.68 13.41
C TYR A 125 4.14 13.32 13.98
N GLN A 126 3.27 12.80 13.12
CA GLN A 126 1.96 12.31 13.51
C GLN A 126 1.93 10.79 13.69
N LEU A 127 2.86 10.08 13.05
CA LEU A 127 2.95 8.63 13.11
C LEU A 127 4.41 8.19 13.31
N ILE A 128 4.60 7.15 14.11
CA ILE A 128 5.89 6.46 14.25
C ILE A 128 5.73 4.99 13.86
N CYS A 129 6.66 4.49 13.06
CA CYS A 129 6.72 3.09 12.65
C CYS A 129 8.07 2.49 13.03
N ASP A 130 8.05 1.50 13.93
CA ASP A 130 9.22 0.74 14.35
C ASP A 130 8.78 -0.64 14.84
N GLY A 131 9.72 -1.53 15.13
CA GLY A 131 9.42 -2.81 15.75
C GLY A 131 8.73 -2.64 17.11
N ILE A 132 7.75 -3.50 17.40
CA ILE A 132 6.97 -3.43 18.64
C ILE A 132 7.84 -3.43 19.89
N TYR A 133 8.98 -4.08 19.85
CA TYR A 133 9.95 -4.12 20.96
C TYR A 133 10.43 -2.72 21.37
N TYR A 134 10.65 -1.85 20.38
CA TYR A 134 11.09 -0.47 20.59
C TYR A 134 9.91 0.46 20.93
N LEU A 135 8.74 0.22 20.33
CA LEU A 135 7.55 1.05 20.56
C LEU A 135 6.91 0.77 21.92
N ALA A 136 7.11 -0.42 22.51
CA ALA A 136 6.52 -0.78 23.79
C ALA A 136 6.96 0.17 24.92
N GLU A 137 8.20 0.63 24.90
CA GLU A 137 8.71 1.61 25.87
C GLU A 137 7.94 2.93 25.79
N LEU A 138 7.74 3.45 24.59
CA LEU A 138 6.96 4.69 24.37
C LEU A 138 5.51 4.55 24.84
N GLY A 139 4.91 3.37 24.62
CA GLY A 139 3.55 3.07 25.08
C GLY A 139 3.44 3.03 26.59
N ILE A 140 4.39 2.39 27.29
CA ILE A 140 4.46 2.31 28.75
C ILE A 140 4.65 3.69 29.37
N GLU A 141 5.46 4.53 28.76
CA GLU A 141 5.71 5.91 29.19
C GLU A 141 4.52 6.87 28.90
N GLY A 142 3.48 6.40 28.21
CA GLY A 142 2.32 7.21 27.84
C GLY A 142 2.58 8.21 26.72
N ASN A 143 3.64 8.02 25.95
CA ASN A 143 4.02 8.87 24.83
C ASN A 143 3.22 8.59 23.54
N LEU A 144 2.47 7.48 23.50
CA LEU A 144 1.65 7.10 22.36
C LEU A 144 0.17 7.29 22.66
N ARG A 145 -0.59 7.60 21.62
CA ARG A 145 -2.04 7.70 21.70
C ARG A 145 -2.67 6.32 21.83
N ASP A 146 -3.60 6.16 22.76
CA ASP A 146 -4.41 4.95 22.89
C ASP A 146 -5.34 4.81 21.69
N LEU A 147 -5.09 3.81 20.85
CA LEU A 147 -5.84 3.55 19.63
C LEU A 147 -7.30 3.15 19.89
N ASN A 148 -7.62 2.59 21.08
CA ASN A 148 -9.00 2.28 21.45
C ASN A 148 -9.87 3.54 21.59
N LYS A 149 -9.25 4.71 21.74
CA LYS A 149 -9.95 6.01 21.80
C LYS A 149 -10.22 6.63 20.44
N ILE A 150 -9.79 5.96 19.34
CA ILE A 150 -10.05 6.39 17.99
C ILE A 150 -11.27 5.60 17.48
N SER A 151 -12.45 6.18 17.56
CA SER A 151 -13.72 5.50 17.25
C SER A 151 -13.82 5.00 15.81
N THR A 152 -13.04 5.58 14.89
CA THR A 152 -12.99 5.17 13.48
C THR A 152 -12.09 3.97 13.22
N LEU A 153 -11.28 3.57 14.20
CA LEU A 153 -10.36 2.43 14.10
C LEU A 153 -11.01 1.14 14.50
N ASN A 154 -12.12 0.74 14.23
CA ASN A 154 -12.77 -0.49 14.68
C ASN A 154 -11.79 -1.69 14.83
N LEU A 155 -11.11 -1.75 15.99
CA LEU A 155 -10.08 -2.76 16.30
C LEU A 155 -10.64 -4.19 16.50
N GLU A 156 -11.97 -4.35 16.46
CA GLU A 156 -12.65 -5.65 16.54
C GLU A 156 -12.82 -6.30 15.17
N HIS A 157 -12.42 -5.64 14.10
CA HIS A 157 -12.49 -6.24 12.77
C HIS A 157 -11.54 -7.43 12.63
N PRO A 158 -11.91 -8.46 11.82
CA PRO A 158 -11.12 -9.68 11.68
C PRO A 158 -9.75 -9.51 11.00
N TRP A 159 -9.44 -8.36 10.48
CA TRP A 159 -8.11 -8.07 9.89
C TRP A 159 -7.09 -7.46 10.87
N TRP A 160 -7.46 -7.23 12.14
CA TRP A 160 -6.55 -6.82 13.21
C TRP A 160 -5.89 -8.00 13.92
#